data_24e6d4ef99ba5c19d11d13e223d2278c
#
_entry.id   24e6d4ef99ba5c19d11d13e223d2278c
#
_cell.length_a   1.000
_cell.length_b   1.000
_cell.length_c   1.000
_cell.angle_alpha   90.00
_cell.angle_beta   90.00
_cell.angle_gamma   90.00
#
_symmetry.space_group_name_H-M   'P 1'
#
loop_
_entity.id
_entity.type
_entity.pdbx_description
1 polymer ?
#
loop_
_entity_poly.entity_id
_entity_poly.type
_entity_poly.pdbx_seq_one_letter_code
_entity_poly.pdbx_strand_id
1 'polypeptide(L)'
;MIGVGVDVVEIERFRLALTRTPSMRERLFTPVELDYVAPKVDPVPSLAARFAAREAIMKALGLGLGAFGFHEAWVEVEPSGAPRLVVTGRARELAVDRGVVRWHVSLSHDGPVAVAMVVAE
;
A
#
# COMPACT_ATOMS: atom_id res chain seq x y z
N MET A 1 -12.48 16.50 2.67
CA MET A 1 -11.59 15.40 3.13
C MET A 1 -12.37 14.46 4.04
N ILE A 2 -12.34 13.16 3.76
CA ILE A 2 -13.00 12.15 4.59
C ILE A 2 -12.03 11.63 5.65
N GLY A 3 -10.78 11.43 5.28
CA GLY A 3 -9.79 10.96 6.23
C GLY A 3 -8.38 11.00 5.68
N VAL A 4 -7.41 10.86 6.57
CA VAL A 4 -5.99 10.81 6.24
C VAL A 4 -5.36 9.66 7.01
N GLY A 5 -4.45 8.96 6.36
CA GLY A 5 -3.67 7.90 6.99
C GLY A 5 -2.21 8.01 6.63
N VAL A 6 -1.36 7.68 7.57
CA VAL A 6 0.07 7.57 7.34
C VAL A 6 0.57 6.31 8.02
N ASP A 7 1.49 5.62 7.36
CA ASP A 7 2.12 4.45 7.94
C ASP A 7 3.61 4.44 7.62
N VAL A 8 4.40 3.90 8.53
CA VAL A 8 5.85 3.81 8.44
C VAL A 8 6.25 2.36 8.64
N VAL A 9 7.09 1.85 7.74
CA VAL A 9 7.57 0.46 7.78
C VAL A 9 9.08 0.46 7.80
N GLU A 10 9.67 -0.26 8.75
CA GLU A 10 11.11 -0.50 8.78
C GLU A 10 11.47 -1.49 7.67
N ILE A 11 12.30 -1.04 6.74
CA ILE A 11 12.64 -1.80 5.53
C ILE A 11 13.32 -3.13 5.87
N GLU A 12 14.32 -3.10 6.75
CA GLU A 12 15.07 -4.32 7.07
C GLU A 12 14.22 -5.34 7.84
N ARG A 13 13.32 -4.89 8.68
CA ARG A 13 12.37 -5.76 9.37
C ARG A 13 11.42 -6.42 8.38
N PHE A 14 10.95 -5.65 7.40
CA PHE A 14 10.09 -6.17 6.34
C PHE A 14 10.84 -7.16 5.45
N ARG A 15 12.09 -6.84 5.09
CA ARG A 15 12.98 -7.75 4.34
C ARG A 15 13.12 -9.09 5.04
N LEU A 16 13.37 -9.06 6.34
CA LEU A 16 13.52 -10.27 7.14
C LEU A 16 12.24 -11.12 7.12
N ALA A 17 11.08 -10.48 7.24
CA ALA A 17 9.79 -11.18 7.17
C ALA A 17 9.60 -11.86 5.81
N LEU A 18 9.90 -11.18 4.72
CA LEU A 18 9.82 -11.74 3.36
C LEU A 18 10.80 -12.89 3.14
N THR A 19 11.99 -12.80 3.73
CA THR A 19 13.00 -13.86 3.65
C THR A 19 12.54 -15.10 4.41
N ARG A 20 11.99 -14.91 5.59
CA ARG A 20 11.50 -16.01 6.43
C ARG A 20 10.25 -16.68 5.87
N THR A 21 9.40 -15.92 5.21
CA THR A 21 8.13 -16.40 4.66
C THR A 21 7.98 -15.90 3.22
N PRO A 22 8.66 -16.55 2.24
CA PRO A 22 8.66 -16.08 0.85
C PRO A 22 7.25 -15.96 0.22
N SER A 23 6.31 -16.80 0.66
CA SER A 23 4.92 -16.75 0.17
C SER A 23 4.18 -15.46 0.52
N MET A 24 4.75 -14.63 1.41
CA MET A 24 4.16 -13.33 1.73
C MET A 24 4.11 -12.40 0.53
N ARG A 25 5.04 -12.53 -0.43
CA ARG A 25 5.04 -11.66 -1.60
C ARG A 25 3.71 -11.74 -2.36
N GLU A 26 3.29 -12.95 -2.73
CA GLU A 26 2.04 -13.15 -3.46
C GLU A 26 0.82 -12.90 -2.59
N ARG A 27 0.92 -13.14 -1.30
CA ARG A 27 -0.19 -12.93 -0.37
C ARG A 27 -0.46 -11.46 -0.10
N LEU A 28 0.59 -10.64 0.00
CA LEU A 28 0.46 -9.22 0.33
C LEU A 28 0.29 -8.33 -0.90
N PHE A 29 0.87 -8.72 -2.05
CA PHE A 29 0.96 -7.85 -3.21
C PHE A 29 0.30 -8.46 -4.43
N THR A 30 -0.29 -7.60 -5.28
CA THR A 30 -0.90 -8.03 -6.52
C THR A 30 0.17 -8.30 -7.59
N PRO A 31 -0.17 -9.09 -8.66
CA PRO A 31 0.75 -9.29 -9.78
C PRO A 31 1.23 -7.97 -10.40
N VAL A 32 0.38 -6.95 -10.47
CA VAL A 32 0.74 -5.64 -11.01
C VAL A 32 1.89 -5.03 -10.22
N GLU A 33 1.82 -5.09 -8.89
CA GLU A 33 2.86 -4.55 -8.02
C GLU A 33 4.15 -5.36 -8.09
N LEU A 34 4.03 -6.69 -8.11
CA LEU A 34 5.19 -7.58 -8.20
C LEU A 34 5.91 -7.42 -9.53
N ASP A 35 5.18 -7.27 -10.63
CA ASP A 35 5.75 -7.05 -11.96
C ASP A 35 6.48 -5.70 -12.02
N TYR A 36 5.91 -4.67 -11.39
CA TYR A 36 6.54 -3.34 -11.37
C TYR A 36 7.90 -3.37 -10.67
N VAL A 37 8.04 -4.09 -9.56
CA VAL A 37 9.30 -4.13 -8.79
C VAL A 37 10.28 -5.19 -9.28
N ALA A 38 9.85 -6.13 -10.14
CA ALA A 38 10.69 -7.23 -10.59
C ALA A 38 12.04 -6.81 -11.20
N PRO A 39 12.11 -5.75 -12.04
CA PRO A 39 13.40 -5.32 -12.59
C PRO A 39 14.28 -4.55 -11.62
N LYS A 40 13.82 -4.20 -10.45
CA LYS A 40 14.62 -3.44 -9.47
C LYS A 40 15.69 -4.35 -8.85
N VAL A 41 16.88 -3.78 -8.64
CA VAL A 41 17.99 -4.48 -7.97
C VAL A 41 17.57 -4.89 -6.55
N ASP A 42 16.93 -3.98 -5.84
CA ASP A 42 16.35 -4.25 -4.51
C ASP A 42 14.88 -3.83 -4.49
N PRO A 43 13.96 -4.78 -4.60
CA PRO A 43 12.52 -4.47 -4.62
C PRO A 43 11.94 -4.17 -3.23
N VAL A 44 12.65 -4.47 -2.14
CA VAL A 44 12.07 -4.44 -0.80
C VAL A 44 11.64 -3.05 -0.36
N PRO A 45 12.41 -1.96 -0.56
CA PRO A 45 11.93 -0.63 -0.18
C PRO A 45 10.61 -0.26 -0.87
N SER A 46 10.47 -0.58 -2.16
CA SER A 46 9.23 -0.33 -2.91
C SER A 46 8.06 -1.18 -2.40
N LEU A 47 8.31 -2.43 -2.06
CA LEU A 47 7.30 -3.31 -1.49
C LEU A 47 6.88 -2.86 -0.10
N ALA A 48 7.84 -2.44 0.72
CA ALA A 48 7.55 -1.90 2.05
C ALA A 48 6.65 -0.66 1.97
N ALA A 49 6.92 0.25 1.04
CA ALA A 49 6.08 1.42 0.82
C ALA A 49 4.66 1.04 0.38
N ARG A 50 4.51 0.01 -0.43
CA ARG A 50 3.20 -0.48 -0.87
C ARG A 50 2.44 -1.19 0.24
N PHE A 51 3.16 -1.89 1.11
CA PHE A 51 2.54 -2.43 2.32
C PHE A 51 2.05 -1.28 3.23
N ALA A 52 2.89 -0.27 3.43
CA ALA A 52 2.51 0.91 4.20
C ALA A 52 1.27 1.61 3.60
N ALA A 53 1.14 1.63 2.27
CA ALA A 53 -0.03 2.22 1.61
C ALA A 53 -1.33 1.51 2.00
N ARG A 54 -1.32 0.18 2.10
CA ARG A 54 -2.50 -0.58 2.53
C ARG A 54 -2.91 -0.22 3.97
N GLU A 55 -1.93 -0.13 4.86
CA GLU A 55 -2.18 0.26 6.24
C GLU A 55 -2.69 1.70 6.32
N ALA A 56 -2.13 2.58 5.51
CA ALA A 56 -2.54 3.99 5.46
C ALA A 56 -3.99 4.15 4.95
N ILE A 57 -4.42 3.32 4.01
CA ILE A 57 -5.82 3.29 3.55
C ILE A 57 -6.75 2.94 4.72
N MET A 58 -6.41 1.91 5.47
CA MET A 58 -7.20 1.49 6.63
C MET A 58 -7.32 2.62 7.66
N LYS A 59 -6.19 3.29 7.94
CA LYS A 59 -6.17 4.44 8.85
C LYS A 59 -7.01 5.61 8.33
N ALA A 60 -6.93 5.89 7.03
CA ALA A 60 -7.73 6.97 6.42
C ALA A 60 -9.23 6.70 6.54
N LEU A 61 -9.63 5.45 6.54
CA LEU A 61 -11.02 5.04 6.72
C LEU A 61 -11.42 4.86 8.19
N GLY A 62 -10.48 5.03 9.11
CA GLY A 62 -10.74 4.82 10.53
C GLY A 62 -10.93 3.35 10.90
N LEU A 63 -10.31 2.45 10.16
CA LEU A 63 -10.45 1.00 10.34
C LEU A 63 -9.18 0.38 10.90
N GLY A 64 -9.34 -0.78 11.54
CA GLY A 64 -8.21 -1.58 12.01
C GLY A 64 -7.65 -2.50 10.94
N LEU A 65 -6.55 -3.18 11.28
CA LEU A 65 -5.92 -4.18 10.42
C LEU A 65 -6.91 -5.30 10.10
N GLY A 66 -6.87 -5.78 8.86
CA GLY A 66 -7.73 -6.89 8.45
C GLY A 66 -9.13 -6.48 8.04
N ALA A 67 -9.43 -5.18 7.95
CA ALA A 67 -10.74 -4.69 7.53
C ALA A 67 -11.08 -5.13 6.11
N PHE A 68 -10.08 -5.30 5.25
CA PHE A 68 -10.23 -5.83 3.90
C PHE A 68 -8.98 -6.62 3.50
N GLY A 69 -9.07 -7.39 2.41
CA GLY A 69 -7.97 -8.23 1.95
C GLY A 69 -6.85 -7.43 1.28
N PHE A 70 -5.62 -7.96 1.37
CA PHE A 70 -4.44 -7.29 0.81
C PHE A 70 -4.50 -7.08 -0.70
N HIS A 71 -5.24 -7.89 -1.44
CA HIS A 71 -5.38 -7.77 -2.89
C HIS A 71 -6.57 -6.90 -3.31
N GLU A 72 -7.30 -6.34 -2.36
CA GLU A 72 -8.45 -5.49 -2.67
C GLU A 72 -8.06 -4.03 -2.89
N ALA A 73 -6.85 -3.64 -2.48
CA ALA A 73 -6.30 -2.31 -2.75
C ALA A 73 -4.83 -2.45 -3.08
N TRP A 74 -4.36 -1.69 -4.09
CA TRP A 74 -2.97 -1.73 -4.49
C TRP A 74 -2.54 -0.42 -5.13
N VAL A 75 -1.23 -0.29 -5.37
CA VAL A 75 -0.64 0.88 -6.01
C VAL A 75 -0.27 0.53 -7.44
N GLU A 76 -0.74 1.34 -8.38
CA GLU A 76 -0.28 1.34 -9.76
C GLU A 76 0.58 2.58 -10.00
N VAL A 77 1.48 2.51 -10.98
CA VAL A 77 2.33 3.63 -11.36
C VAL A 77 1.87 4.15 -12.70
N GLU A 78 1.54 5.43 -12.77
CA GLU A 78 1.13 6.09 -14.01
C GLU A 78 2.32 6.30 -14.93
N PRO A 79 2.10 6.58 -16.22
CA PRO A 79 3.20 6.90 -17.16
C PRO A 79 4.09 8.05 -16.68
N SER A 80 3.55 8.98 -15.90
CA SER A 80 4.30 10.08 -15.30
C SER A 80 5.24 9.65 -14.18
N GLY A 81 5.11 8.41 -13.70
CA GLY A 81 5.82 7.91 -12.52
C GLY A 81 5.06 8.12 -11.21
N ALA A 82 3.92 8.81 -11.23
CA ALA A 82 3.15 9.06 -10.03
C ALA A 82 2.42 7.80 -9.57
N PRO A 83 2.35 7.54 -8.26
CA PRO A 83 1.57 6.42 -7.73
C PRO A 83 0.08 6.75 -7.76
N ARG A 84 -0.74 5.72 -7.96
CA ARG A 84 -2.19 5.82 -7.95
C ARG A 84 -2.76 4.62 -7.19
N LEU A 85 -3.72 4.87 -6.30
CA LEU A 85 -4.40 3.79 -5.62
C LEU A 85 -5.52 3.22 -6.48
N VAL A 86 -5.62 1.90 -6.49
CA VAL A 86 -6.76 1.16 -7.01
C VAL A 86 -7.43 0.48 -5.82
N VAL A 87 -8.70 0.74 -5.61
CA VAL A 87 -9.46 0.23 -4.46
C VAL A 87 -10.66 -0.52 -4.99
N THR A 88 -10.78 -1.80 -4.61
CA THR A 88 -11.81 -2.71 -5.12
C THR A 88 -12.44 -3.51 -3.98
N GLY A 89 -13.42 -4.33 -4.30
CA GLY A 89 -14.01 -5.30 -3.39
C GLY A 89 -14.54 -4.68 -2.09
N ARG A 90 -14.24 -5.32 -0.98
CA ARG A 90 -14.68 -4.87 0.34
C ARG A 90 -14.09 -3.51 0.71
N ALA A 91 -12.84 -3.26 0.31
CA ALA A 91 -12.21 -1.96 0.56
C ALA A 91 -13.00 -0.83 -0.11
N ARG A 92 -13.46 -1.06 -1.35
CA ARG A 92 -14.28 -0.09 -2.07
C ARG A 92 -15.63 0.12 -1.40
N GLU A 93 -16.29 -0.95 -0.98
CA GLU A 93 -17.57 -0.85 -0.28
C GLU A 93 -17.44 0.00 0.99
N LEU A 94 -16.42 -0.25 1.79
CA LEU A 94 -16.15 0.51 3.00
C LEU A 94 -15.88 1.98 2.71
N ALA A 95 -15.16 2.27 1.63
CA ALA A 95 -14.86 3.64 1.21
C ALA A 95 -16.13 4.36 0.73
N VAL A 96 -16.94 3.70 -0.10
CA VAL A 96 -18.20 4.26 -0.60
C VAL A 96 -19.16 4.58 0.56
N ASP A 97 -19.27 3.68 1.53
CA ASP A 97 -20.12 3.86 2.70
C ASP A 97 -19.71 5.10 3.51
N ARG A 98 -18.44 5.49 3.44
CA ARG A 98 -17.91 6.66 4.13
C ARG A 98 -17.92 7.93 3.28
N GLY A 99 -18.42 7.83 2.05
CA GLY A 99 -18.52 8.98 1.16
C GLY A 99 -17.25 9.30 0.40
N VAL A 100 -16.30 8.39 0.33
CA VAL A 100 -15.04 8.59 -0.41
C VAL A 100 -15.32 8.52 -1.91
N VAL A 101 -14.91 9.56 -2.64
CA VAL A 101 -15.03 9.64 -4.09
C VAL A 101 -13.67 9.65 -4.79
N ARG A 102 -12.61 9.93 -4.06
CA ARG A 102 -11.26 10.09 -4.64
C ARG A 102 -10.20 9.75 -3.60
N TRP A 103 -9.08 9.21 -4.10
CA TRP A 103 -7.93 8.87 -3.29
C TRP A 103 -6.71 9.65 -3.75
N HIS A 104 -5.87 10.03 -2.80
CA HIS A 104 -4.53 10.57 -3.06
C HIS A 104 -3.53 9.73 -2.28
N VAL A 105 -2.38 9.46 -2.88
CA VAL A 105 -1.32 8.68 -2.24
C VAL A 105 0.03 9.30 -2.50
N SER A 106 0.87 9.28 -1.50
CA SER A 106 2.29 9.63 -1.61
C SER A 106 3.10 8.54 -0.96
N LEU A 107 4.14 8.09 -1.65
CA LEU A 107 5.06 7.07 -1.18
C LEU A 107 6.46 7.64 -1.11
N SER A 108 7.21 7.27 -0.08
CA SER A 108 8.59 7.67 0.05
C SER A 108 9.36 6.59 0.81
N HIS A 109 10.66 6.50 0.54
CA HIS A 109 11.54 5.71 1.39
C HIS A 109 12.86 6.45 1.51
N ASP A 110 13.44 6.42 2.69
CA ASP A 110 14.73 7.05 2.96
C ASP A 110 15.40 6.32 4.12
N GLY A 111 16.66 5.92 3.91
CA GLY A 111 17.41 5.18 4.90
C GLY A 111 16.67 3.93 5.34
N PRO A 112 16.37 3.78 6.64
CA PRO A 112 15.80 2.55 7.18
C PRO A 112 14.30 2.42 7.03
N VAL A 113 13.59 3.42 6.51
CA VAL A 113 12.12 3.44 6.55
C VAL A 113 11.49 3.70 5.19
N ALA A 114 10.30 3.12 5.01
CA ALA A 114 9.38 3.44 3.93
C ALA A 114 8.12 4.04 4.55
N VAL A 115 7.54 5.03 3.87
CA VAL A 115 6.39 5.78 4.35
C VAL A 115 5.33 5.85 3.27
N ALA A 116 4.09 5.73 3.66
CA ALA A 116 2.95 6.02 2.79
C ALA A 116 2.00 6.99 3.49
N MET A 117 1.50 7.94 2.72
CA MET A 117 0.45 8.84 3.17
C MET A 117 -0.71 8.74 2.19
N VAL A 118 -1.91 8.60 2.75
CA VAL A 118 -3.15 8.44 1.96
C VAL A 118 -4.15 9.48 2.43
N VAL A 119 -4.78 10.13 1.47
CA VAL A 119 -5.91 11.02 1.72
C VAL A 119 -7.14 10.45 1.02
N ALA A 120 -8.21 10.27 1.79
CA ALA A 120 -9.52 9.88 1.29
C ALA A 120 -10.38 11.14 1.18
N GLU A 121 -10.80 11.45 -0.03
CA GLU A 121 -11.58 12.66 -0.34
C GLU A 121 -13.01 12.34 -0.74
#